data_681b387286d6bd66147b829df0fc89ad
#
_entry.id   681b387286d6bd66147b829df0fc89ad
#
_cell.length_a   1.000
_cell.length_b   1.000
_cell.length_c   1.000
_cell.angle_alpha   90.00
_cell.angle_beta   90.00
_cell.angle_gamma   90.00
#
_symmetry.space_group_name_H-M   'P 1'
#
loop_
_entity.id
_entity.type
_entity.pdbx_description
1 polymer ?
#
loop_
_entity_poly.entity_id
_entity_poly.type
_entity_poly.pdbx_seq_one_letter_code
_entity_poly.pdbx_strand_id
1 'polypeptide(L)'
;MSSIGRSIPGTGGPFPLPGGLNIRSAVNVVFGFVIFLFVCTIFFGSWYTIDQTERGVLLRNGAFVEVVQPGLHFTLPWIESVNKIDMQTHKFEYNKVNSYSADQQPADLKVSVILHVSKDKVAEMYSRFGGDMQAAVSRLVTPHMNQEVKVVFGQYTAAKAISQRGPLNTDAAKALTEAMAYDPVFEIEGVQIEDIEFSADYIRSVEARMKAEVQVQQKRQELEQEKIAAEIAVTQATGEANSQRARAKGEADAKVLIGNAEATAIKARAAALANNANLIALTQAERWDGKLPDTMVPGGSVPFLNIKSTEKGRNENDKD
;
A
#
# COMPACT_ATOMS: atom_id res chain seq x y z
N MET A 1 84.28 -24.27 -99.33
CA MET A 1 83.81 -23.09 -98.70
C MET A 1 82.52 -23.39 -97.89
N SER A 2 82.68 -23.41 -96.77
CA SER A 2 82.03 -23.38 -95.52
C SER A 2 80.55 -22.94 -95.56
N SER A 3 79.61 -23.80 -95.06
CA SER A 3 78.34 -23.38 -94.62
C SER A 3 78.06 -24.02 -93.26
N ILE A 4 77.92 -23.16 -92.34
CA ILE A 4 77.61 -23.41 -90.93
C ILE A 4 76.12 -23.77 -90.79
N GLY A 5 75.84 -25.04 -90.41
CA GLY A 5 74.50 -25.45 -90.01
C GLY A 5 74.28 -25.28 -88.49
N ARG A 6 73.37 -24.42 -88.11
CA ARG A 6 73.00 -24.16 -86.74
C ARG A 6 71.87 -25.15 -86.27
N SER A 7 72.24 -26.02 -85.35
CA SER A 7 71.29 -26.96 -84.74
C SER A 7 70.49 -26.22 -83.62
N ILE A 8 69.21 -26.28 -83.73
CA ILE A 8 68.22 -25.84 -82.70
C ILE A 8 68.03 -27.02 -81.75
N PRO A 9 68.13 -26.85 -80.42
CA PRO A 9 67.81 -27.90 -79.47
C PRO A 9 66.29 -28.02 -79.36
N GLY A 10 65.80 -29.22 -79.59
CA GLY A 10 64.41 -29.62 -79.53
C GLY A 10 63.85 -29.58 -78.13
N THR A 11 62.73 -28.99 -78.11
CA THR A 11 61.71 -28.85 -77.16
C THR A 11 61.38 -30.06 -76.29
N GLY A 12 61.05 -29.72 -75.11
CA GLY A 12 60.46 -30.41 -73.99
C GLY A 12 59.67 -31.65 -74.23
N GLY A 13 59.98 -32.63 -73.48
CA GLY A 13 59.15 -33.81 -73.32
C GLY A 13 57.91 -33.49 -72.54
N PRO A 14 56.86 -34.24 -72.75
CA PRO A 14 55.62 -34.04 -72.04
C PRO A 14 55.87 -34.33 -70.56
N PHE A 15 55.31 -33.41 -69.74
CA PHE A 15 55.26 -33.62 -68.29
C PHE A 15 54.66 -35.01 -68.04
N PRO A 16 55.23 -35.85 -67.15
CA PRO A 16 54.62 -37.07 -66.73
C PRO A 16 53.39 -36.74 -65.94
N LEU A 17 52.24 -37.02 -66.51
CA LEU A 17 51.00 -37.06 -65.71
C LEU A 17 51.19 -38.14 -64.65
N PRO A 18 50.88 -37.84 -63.32
CA PRO A 18 50.97 -38.86 -62.30
C PRO A 18 50.10 -40.05 -62.69
N GLY A 19 50.70 -41.23 -62.62
CA GLY A 19 50.21 -42.51 -63.07
C GLY A 19 48.76 -42.75 -62.91
N GLY A 20 48.17 -43.40 -63.90
CA GLY A 20 46.73 -43.67 -63.95
C GLY A 20 46.20 -44.23 -62.65
N LEU A 21 45.34 -43.45 -62.03
CA LEU A 21 44.53 -43.89 -60.88
C LEU A 21 43.76 -45.16 -61.31
N ASN A 22 44.29 -46.32 -60.88
CA ASN A 22 43.50 -47.53 -61.00
C ASN A 22 42.09 -47.30 -60.45
N ILE A 23 41.09 -47.52 -61.28
CA ILE A 23 39.68 -47.29 -60.87
C ILE A 23 39.38 -47.99 -59.53
N ARG A 24 40.01 -49.15 -59.28
CA ARG A 24 39.92 -49.84 -57.97
C ARG A 24 40.56 -49.07 -56.83
N SER A 25 41.72 -48.40 -57.01
CA SER A 25 42.31 -47.59 -55.98
C SER A 25 41.54 -46.29 -55.76
N ALA A 26 40.98 -45.65 -56.79
CA ALA A 26 40.10 -44.52 -56.69
C ALA A 26 38.77 -44.87 -55.92
N VAL A 27 38.18 -46.00 -56.22
CA VAL A 27 37.01 -46.51 -55.53
C VAL A 27 37.33 -46.77 -54.05
N ASN A 28 38.50 -47.39 -53.76
CA ASN A 28 38.86 -47.62 -52.34
C ASN A 28 39.16 -46.34 -51.59
N VAL A 29 39.76 -45.32 -52.20
CA VAL A 29 39.98 -44.01 -51.60
C VAL A 29 38.59 -43.30 -51.32
N VAL A 30 37.69 -43.31 -52.29
CA VAL A 30 36.37 -42.73 -52.11
C VAL A 30 35.59 -43.48 -51.02
N PHE A 31 35.64 -44.81 -51.01
CA PHE A 31 35.00 -45.64 -49.99
C PHE A 31 35.61 -45.38 -48.60
N GLY A 32 36.93 -45.30 -48.48
CA GLY A 32 37.63 -44.91 -47.23
C GLY A 32 37.22 -43.52 -46.76
N PHE A 33 37.13 -42.55 -47.69
CA PHE A 33 36.69 -41.21 -47.39
C PHE A 33 35.21 -41.15 -46.89
N VAL A 34 34.33 -41.90 -47.51
CA VAL A 34 32.92 -42.04 -47.08
C VAL A 34 32.84 -42.68 -45.69
N ILE A 35 33.62 -43.75 -45.43
CA ILE A 35 33.68 -44.34 -44.08
C ILE A 35 34.26 -43.34 -43.07
N PHE A 36 35.29 -42.60 -43.43
CA PHE A 36 35.86 -41.57 -42.56
C PHE A 36 34.86 -40.46 -42.23
N LEU A 37 34.14 -39.94 -43.23
CA LEU A 37 33.07 -38.99 -43.01
C LEU A 37 31.97 -39.55 -42.10
N PHE A 38 31.59 -40.82 -42.32
CA PHE A 38 30.61 -41.50 -41.50
C PHE A 38 31.04 -41.66 -40.06
N VAL A 39 32.30 -42.03 -39.80
CA VAL A 39 32.89 -42.08 -38.46
C VAL A 39 32.97 -40.69 -37.85
N CYS A 40 33.37 -39.68 -38.62
CA CYS A 40 33.37 -38.29 -38.15
C CYS A 40 31.96 -37.82 -37.76
N THR A 41 30.92 -38.10 -38.55
CA THR A 41 29.54 -37.72 -38.19
C THR A 41 29.07 -38.43 -36.96
N ILE A 42 29.41 -39.69 -36.72
CA ILE A 42 29.12 -40.40 -35.48
C ILE A 42 29.87 -39.72 -34.32
N PHE A 43 31.18 -39.47 -34.48
CA PHE A 43 32.00 -38.95 -33.39
C PHE A 43 31.59 -37.52 -32.97
N PHE A 44 31.36 -36.62 -33.93
CA PHE A 44 30.97 -35.24 -33.66
C PHE A 44 29.46 -35.06 -33.40
N GLY A 45 28.62 -35.94 -33.90
CA GLY A 45 27.17 -35.91 -33.72
C GLY A 45 26.65 -36.64 -32.48
N SER A 46 27.54 -37.35 -31.75
CA SER A 46 27.16 -38.18 -30.61
C SER A 46 27.08 -37.44 -29.25
N TRP A 47 27.50 -36.18 -29.20
CA TRP A 47 27.63 -35.45 -27.96
C TRP A 47 26.49 -34.41 -27.82
N TYR A 48 25.86 -34.38 -26.67
CA TYR A 48 24.88 -33.35 -26.34
C TYR A 48 25.04 -32.95 -24.87
N THR A 49 24.66 -31.72 -24.56
CA THR A 49 24.63 -31.17 -23.21
C THR A 49 23.23 -30.88 -22.79
N ILE A 50 22.91 -31.16 -21.52
CA ILE A 50 21.67 -30.78 -20.87
C ILE A 50 22.03 -29.77 -19.81
N ASP A 51 21.34 -28.61 -19.83
CA ASP A 51 21.57 -27.55 -18.86
C ASP A 51 20.99 -27.91 -17.50
N GLN A 52 21.45 -27.20 -16.45
CA GLN A 52 20.96 -27.42 -15.08
C GLN A 52 19.45 -27.16 -14.93
N THR A 53 18.92 -26.31 -15.79
CA THR A 53 17.51 -25.92 -15.82
C THR A 53 16.65 -26.87 -16.62
N GLU A 54 17.25 -27.86 -17.28
CA GLU A 54 16.57 -28.80 -18.17
C GLU A 54 16.70 -30.24 -17.68
N ARG A 55 15.80 -31.10 -18.19
CA ARG A 55 15.94 -32.55 -18.15
C ARG A 55 15.77 -33.13 -19.57
N GLY A 56 16.63 -34.05 -19.91
CA GLY A 56 16.54 -34.74 -21.20
C GLY A 56 15.66 -35.98 -21.09
N VAL A 57 14.79 -36.17 -22.07
CA VAL A 57 14.08 -37.44 -22.27
C VAL A 57 14.72 -38.15 -23.43
N LEU A 58 15.42 -39.26 -23.12
CA LEU A 58 16.07 -40.09 -24.14
C LEU A 58 15.06 -41.04 -24.78
N LEU A 59 14.99 -40.95 -26.07
CA LEU A 59 14.14 -41.81 -26.91
C LEU A 59 15.01 -42.64 -27.82
N ARG A 60 14.69 -43.93 -27.98
CA ARG A 60 15.33 -44.82 -28.94
C ARG A 60 14.25 -45.30 -29.91
N ASN A 61 14.44 -44.95 -31.20
CA ASN A 61 13.44 -45.23 -32.24
C ASN A 61 12.00 -44.77 -31.84
N GLY A 62 11.90 -43.63 -31.13
CA GLY A 62 10.64 -43.07 -30.62
C GLY A 62 10.09 -43.71 -29.34
N ALA A 63 10.74 -44.75 -28.81
CA ALA A 63 10.36 -45.32 -27.52
C ALA A 63 11.14 -44.63 -26.37
N PHE A 64 10.43 -44.36 -25.28
CA PHE A 64 11.05 -43.80 -24.05
C PHE A 64 12.07 -44.79 -23.45
N VAL A 65 13.26 -44.34 -23.12
CA VAL A 65 14.30 -45.14 -22.49
C VAL A 65 14.50 -44.68 -21.04
N GLU A 66 14.92 -43.43 -20.84
CA GLU A 66 15.20 -42.88 -19.52
C GLU A 66 15.15 -41.36 -19.51
N VAL A 67 15.14 -40.79 -18.28
CA VAL A 67 15.30 -39.35 -18.04
C VAL A 67 16.75 -39.06 -17.73
N VAL A 68 17.38 -38.24 -18.55
CA VAL A 68 18.81 -37.86 -18.47
C VAL A 68 18.98 -36.62 -17.60
N GLN A 69 19.96 -36.71 -16.68
CA GLN A 69 20.32 -35.62 -15.78
C GLN A 69 21.12 -34.53 -16.51
N PRO A 70 21.26 -33.31 -15.94
CA PRO A 70 22.14 -32.27 -16.47
C PRO A 70 23.58 -32.75 -16.61
N GLY A 71 24.22 -32.30 -17.68
CA GLY A 71 25.62 -32.66 -17.95
C GLY A 71 25.88 -32.98 -19.41
N LEU A 72 27.08 -33.55 -19.69
CA LEU A 72 27.48 -34.00 -20.99
C LEU A 72 27.15 -35.48 -21.13
N HIS A 73 26.43 -35.82 -22.19
CA HIS A 73 25.97 -37.17 -22.49
C HIS A 73 26.31 -37.56 -23.93
N PHE A 74 26.28 -38.89 -24.17
CA PHE A 74 26.47 -39.48 -25.47
C PHE A 74 25.17 -40.10 -25.96
N THR A 75 24.90 -39.96 -27.25
CA THR A 75 23.76 -40.59 -27.91
C THR A 75 24.20 -41.19 -29.23
N LEU A 76 23.50 -42.24 -29.68
CA LEU A 76 23.73 -42.84 -30.98
C LEU A 76 22.93 -42.04 -32.04
N PRO A 77 23.63 -41.28 -32.92
CA PRO A 77 22.94 -40.52 -33.97
C PRO A 77 22.05 -41.46 -34.82
N TRP A 78 20.91 -40.92 -35.25
CA TRP A 78 19.83 -41.57 -36.04
C TRP A 78 19.00 -42.65 -35.30
N ILE A 79 19.46 -43.23 -34.20
CA ILE A 79 18.75 -44.23 -33.42
C ILE A 79 18.11 -43.60 -32.20
N GLU A 80 18.84 -42.69 -31.59
CA GLU A 80 18.44 -42.01 -30.35
C GLU A 80 18.17 -40.52 -30.61
N SER A 81 17.17 -40.00 -29.95
CA SER A 81 16.83 -38.58 -29.90
C SER A 81 16.57 -38.13 -28.47
N VAL A 82 16.93 -36.88 -28.17
CA VAL A 82 16.74 -36.33 -26.84
C VAL A 82 15.83 -35.11 -26.94
N ASN A 83 14.74 -35.15 -26.21
CA ASN A 83 13.89 -33.98 -26.00
C ASN A 83 14.20 -33.34 -24.67
N LYS A 84 14.49 -32.04 -24.66
CA LYS A 84 14.75 -31.26 -23.47
C LYS A 84 13.45 -30.68 -22.95
N ILE A 85 13.21 -30.86 -21.65
CA ILE A 85 12.06 -30.30 -20.94
C ILE A 85 12.60 -29.27 -19.94
N ASP A 86 12.09 -28.06 -20.03
CA ASP A 86 12.41 -26.99 -19.12
C ASP A 86 11.80 -27.27 -17.74
N MET A 87 12.66 -27.17 -16.70
CA MET A 87 12.31 -27.39 -15.31
C MET A 87 12.18 -26.08 -14.53
N GLN A 88 12.31 -24.94 -15.21
CA GLN A 88 12.19 -23.65 -14.58
C GLN A 88 10.75 -23.37 -14.17
N THR A 89 10.62 -22.46 -13.24
CA THR A 89 9.33 -21.95 -12.81
C THR A 89 8.74 -21.04 -13.89
N HIS A 90 7.56 -21.35 -14.34
CA HIS A 90 6.83 -20.57 -15.31
C HIS A 90 5.57 -19.96 -14.72
N LYS A 91 5.25 -18.74 -15.17
CA LYS A 91 4.02 -18.03 -14.84
C LYS A 91 3.03 -18.15 -16.01
N PHE A 92 1.84 -18.67 -15.73
CA PHE A 92 0.74 -18.74 -16.70
C PHE A 92 -0.36 -17.79 -16.27
N GLU A 93 -0.75 -16.89 -17.19
CA GLU A 93 -1.76 -15.87 -16.94
C GLU A 93 -3.10 -16.21 -17.59
N TYR A 94 -4.16 -16.05 -16.83
CA TYR A 94 -5.55 -16.25 -17.25
C TYR A 94 -6.28 -14.91 -17.06
N ASN A 95 -6.53 -14.22 -18.17
CA ASN A 95 -7.00 -12.83 -18.13
C ASN A 95 -8.48 -12.69 -17.81
N LYS A 96 -9.27 -13.76 -17.91
CA LYS A 96 -10.72 -13.69 -17.70
C LYS A 96 -11.28 -15.00 -17.17
N VAL A 97 -11.36 -15.10 -15.85
CA VAL A 97 -12.02 -16.20 -15.15
C VAL A 97 -13.30 -15.64 -14.53
N ASN A 98 -14.44 -15.89 -15.20
CA ASN A 98 -15.73 -15.44 -14.66
C ASN A 98 -16.08 -16.23 -13.42
N SER A 99 -16.42 -15.55 -12.34
CA SER A 99 -16.81 -16.15 -11.06
C SER A 99 -17.87 -15.29 -10.35
N TYR A 100 -18.42 -15.85 -9.28
CA TYR A 100 -19.37 -15.17 -8.40
C TYR A 100 -18.83 -15.19 -6.99
N SER A 101 -18.90 -14.06 -6.32
CA SER A 101 -18.57 -13.96 -4.89
C SER A 101 -19.67 -14.58 -4.00
N ALA A 102 -19.40 -14.75 -2.70
CA ALA A 102 -20.36 -15.30 -1.73
C ALA A 102 -21.66 -14.46 -1.64
N ASP A 103 -21.59 -13.18 -1.89
CA ASP A 103 -22.71 -12.24 -1.98
C ASP A 103 -23.29 -12.13 -3.41
N GLN A 104 -23.02 -13.16 -4.25
CA GLN A 104 -23.58 -13.32 -5.60
C GLN A 104 -23.24 -12.18 -6.57
N GLN A 105 -22.15 -11.48 -6.36
CA GLN A 105 -21.68 -10.48 -7.30
C GLN A 105 -20.83 -11.12 -8.39
N PRO A 106 -21.18 -10.90 -9.67
CA PRO A 106 -20.34 -11.37 -10.77
C PRO A 106 -19.03 -10.60 -10.82
N ALA A 107 -17.94 -11.33 -11.04
CA ALA A 107 -16.62 -10.77 -11.18
C ALA A 107 -15.82 -11.51 -12.25
N ASP A 108 -15.02 -10.76 -13.01
CA ASP A 108 -14.01 -11.28 -13.90
C ASP A 108 -12.65 -11.21 -13.17
N LEU A 109 -12.03 -12.37 -12.98
CA LEU A 109 -10.77 -12.50 -12.26
C LEU A 109 -9.62 -12.61 -13.24
N LYS A 110 -8.53 -11.87 -12.99
CA LYS A 110 -7.24 -12.11 -13.61
C LYS A 110 -6.40 -12.95 -12.66
N VAL A 111 -6.07 -14.17 -13.09
CA VAL A 111 -5.38 -15.17 -12.27
C VAL A 111 -4.06 -15.54 -12.89
N SER A 112 -3.01 -15.62 -12.09
CA SER A 112 -1.70 -16.16 -12.48
C SER A 112 -1.39 -17.40 -11.67
N VAL A 113 -0.98 -18.46 -12.34
CA VAL A 113 -0.49 -19.69 -11.72
C VAL A 113 1.01 -19.79 -11.97
N ILE A 114 1.74 -19.99 -10.89
CA ILE A 114 3.19 -20.16 -10.90
C ILE A 114 3.47 -21.63 -10.61
N LEU A 115 4.13 -22.31 -11.55
CA LEU A 115 4.37 -23.74 -11.45
C LEU A 115 5.64 -24.15 -12.21
N HIS A 116 6.15 -25.33 -11.89
CA HIS A 116 7.21 -26.01 -12.63
C HIS A 116 6.90 -27.50 -12.77
N VAL A 117 7.63 -28.19 -13.66
CA VAL A 117 7.49 -29.64 -13.85
C VAL A 117 8.14 -30.37 -12.67
N SER A 118 7.44 -31.33 -12.07
CA SER A 118 8.05 -32.18 -11.04
C SER A 118 9.19 -33.05 -11.60
N LYS A 119 10.33 -33.07 -10.90
CA LYS A 119 11.55 -33.78 -11.34
C LYS A 119 11.31 -35.25 -11.57
N ASP A 120 10.43 -35.85 -10.78
CA ASP A 120 10.12 -37.27 -10.83
C ASP A 120 9.11 -37.64 -11.91
N LYS A 121 8.43 -36.65 -12.51
CA LYS A 121 7.33 -36.80 -13.45
C LYS A 121 7.65 -36.37 -14.88
N VAL A 122 8.92 -36.12 -15.17
CA VAL A 122 9.38 -35.71 -16.50
C VAL A 122 9.01 -36.71 -17.58
N ALA A 123 9.16 -38.03 -17.29
CA ALA A 123 8.79 -39.11 -18.20
C ALA A 123 7.29 -39.13 -18.51
N GLU A 124 6.46 -38.90 -17.49
CA GLU A 124 5.01 -38.85 -17.62
C GLU A 124 4.58 -37.61 -18.41
N MET A 125 5.18 -36.45 -18.09
CA MET A 125 5.01 -35.21 -18.85
C MET A 125 5.27 -35.43 -20.35
N TYR A 126 6.38 -36.08 -20.68
CA TYR A 126 6.71 -36.38 -22.07
C TYR A 126 5.73 -37.35 -22.70
N SER A 127 5.41 -38.47 -22.05
CA SER A 127 4.55 -39.53 -22.63
C SER A 127 3.13 -39.03 -22.90
N ARG A 128 2.61 -38.12 -22.10
CA ARG A 128 1.24 -37.62 -22.23
C ARG A 128 1.11 -36.37 -23.11
N PHE A 129 2.13 -35.49 -23.08
CA PHE A 129 2.07 -34.15 -23.67
C PHE A 129 3.19 -33.87 -24.68
N GLY A 130 4.08 -34.83 -24.93
CA GLY A 130 5.17 -34.70 -25.91
C GLY A 130 6.25 -33.68 -25.49
N GLY A 131 6.27 -33.27 -24.22
CA GLY A 131 7.20 -32.25 -23.75
C GLY A 131 6.73 -30.80 -23.95
N ASP A 132 5.53 -30.59 -24.50
CA ASP A 132 4.93 -29.27 -24.65
C ASP A 132 4.27 -28.83 -23.34
N MET A 133 4.94 -27.89 -22.65
CA MET A 133 4.52 -27.29 -21.40
C MET A 133 3.15 -26.60 -21.55
N GLN A 134 2.95 -25.85 -22.63
CA GLN A 134 1.73 -25.08 -22.86
C GLN A 134 0.53 -26.03 -23.07
N ALA A 135 0.73 -27.10 -23.85
CA ALA A 135 -0.31 -28.10 -24.06
C ALA A 135 -0.64 -28.85 -22.76
N ALA A 136 0.36 -29.18 -21.96
CA ALA A 136 0.19 -29.85 -20.68
C ALA A 136 -0.58 -28.97 -19.67
N VAL A 137 -0.19 -27.72 -19.52
CA VAL A 137 -0.86 -26.75 -18.62
C VAL A 137 -2.31 -26.52 -19.08
N SER A 138 -2.53 -26.34 -20.38
CA SER A 138 -3.88 -26.10 -20.89
C SER A 138 -4.85 -27.27 -20.69
N ARG A 139 -4.34 -28.49 -20.73
CA ARG A 139 -5.17 -29.72 -20.60
C ARG A 139 -5.32 -30.18 -19.15
N LEU A 140 -4.31 -29.97 -18.32
CA LEU A 140 -4.29 -30.49 -16.95
C LEU A 140 -4.56 -29.39 -15.91
N VAL A 141 -3.81 -28.29 -15.96
CA VAL A 141 -3.89 -27.25 -14.91
C VAL A 141 -5.10 -26.33 -15.12
N THR A 142 -5.34 -25.89 -16.35
CA THR A 142 -6.38 -24.90 -16.65
C THR A 142 -7.79 -25.29 -16.18
N PRO A 143 -8.28 -26.54 -16.39
CA PRO A 143 -9.60 -26.95 -15.92
C PRO A 143 -9.71 -26.90 -14.39
N HIS A 144 -8.71 -27.46 -13.69
CA HIS A 144 -8.67 -27.46 -12.23
C HIS A 144 -8.55 -26.04 -11.68
N MET A 145 -7.67 -25.20 -12.24
CA MET A 145 -7.55 -23.79 -11.85
C MET A 145 -8.89 -23.07 -11.98
N ASN A 146 -9.57 -23.20 -13.12
CA ASN A 146 -10.88 -22.57 -13.33
C ASN A 146 -11.93 -23.03 -12.33
N GLN A 147 -11.90 -24.30 -11.94
CA GLN A 147 -12.83 -24.85 -10.96
C GLN A 147 -12.50 -24.35 -9.55
N GLU A 148 -11.27 -24.58 -9.08
CA GLU A 148 -10.88 -24.31 -7.71
C GLU A 148 -10.87 -22.81 -7.39
N VAL A 149 -10.43 -21.97 -8.31
CA VAL A 149 -10.50 -20.52 -8.14
C VAL A 149 -11.95 -20.05 -7.97
N LYS A 150 -12.90 -20.62 -8.75
CA LYS A 150 -14.32 -20.28 -8.58
C LYS A 150 -14.90 -20.73 -7.25
N VAL A 151 -14.53 -21.93 -6.80
CA VAL A 151 -14.97 -22.48 -5.51
C VAL A 151 -14.44 -21.62 -4.36
N VAL A 152 -13.16 -21.29 -4.37
CA VAL A 152 -12.55 -20.48 -3.33
C VAL A 152 -13.08 -19.05 -3.36
N PHE A 153 -13.15 -18.43 -4.53
CA PHE A 153 -13.69 -17.06 -4.66
C PHE A 153 -15.15 -16.97 -4.19
N GLY A 154 -15.95 -18.02 -4.44
CA GLY A 154 -17.33 -18.13 -3.96
C GLY A 154 -17.49 -18.18 -2.44
N GLN A 155 -16.43 -18.40 -1.69
CA GLN A 155 -16.43 -18.34 -0.22
C GLN A 155 -16.18 -16.92 0.33
N TYR A 156 -15.65 -16.02 -0.51
CA TYR A 156 -15.35 -14.65 -0.15
C TYR A 156 -16.43 -13.69 -0.65
N THR A 157 -16.87 -12.77 0.22
CA THR A 157 -17.69 -11.64 -0.24
C THR A 157 -16.84 -10.68 -1.09
N ALA A 158 -17.45 -9.92 -1.97
CA ALA A 158 -16.75 -8.97 -2.83
C ALA A 158 -15.83 -8.01 -2.03
N ALA A 159 -16.30 -7.50 -0.91
CA ALA A 159 -15.52 -6.63 -0.03
C ALA A 159 -14.34 -7.34 0.63
N LYS A 160 -14.52 -8.60 1.07
CA LYS A 160 -13.42 -9.40 1.66
C LYS A 160 -12.39 -9.81 0.62
N ALA A 161 -12.82 -10.17 -0.58
CA ALA A 161 -11.91 -10.52 -1.67
C ALA A 161 -10.95 -9.39 -2.03
N ILE A 162 -11.42 -8.13 -1.95
CA ILE A 162 -10.57 -6.95 -2.17
C ILE A 162 -9.64 -6.69 -0.98
N SER A 163 -10.15 -6.77 0.25
CA SER A 163 -9.39 -6.40 1.46
C SER A 163 -8.46 -7.50 1.98
N GLN A 164 -8.75 -8.78 1.68
CA GLN A 164 -8.05 -9.96 2.18
C GLN A 164 -7.45 -10.79 1.03
N ARG A 165 -6.74 -10.13 0.12
CA ARG A 165 -6.12 -10.81 -1.06
C ARG A 165 -5.09 -11.87 -0.66
N GLY A 166 -4.33 -11.66 0.41
CA GLY A 166 -3.33 -12.62 0.88
C GLY A 166 -3.93 -13.98 1.24
N PRO A 167 -4.89 -14.07 2.18
CA PRO A 167 -5.63 -15.29 2.47
C PRO A 167 -6.29 -15.91 1.24
N LEU A 168 -6.95 -15.11 0.39
CA LEU A 168 -7.60 -15.59 -0.83
C LEU A 168 -6.61 -16.29 -1.78
N ASN A 169 -5.43 -15.73 -2.00
CA ASN A 169 -4.39 -16.33 -2.83
C ASN A 169 -3.86 -17.64 -2.21
N THR A 170 -3.67 -17.66 -0.89
CA THR A 170 -3.21 -18.86 -0.17
C THR A 170 -4.22 -19.99 -0.26
N ASP A 171 -5.51 -19.69 -0.07
CA ASP A 171 -6.58 -20.69 -0.18
C ASP A 171 -6.73 -21.20 -1.61
N ALA A 172 -6.60 -20.31 -2.62
CA ALA A 172 -6.62 -20.70 -4.03
C ALA A 172 -5.43 -21.61 -4.39
N ALA A 173 -4.23 -21.27 -3.92
CA ALA A 173 -3.03 -22.09 -4.14
C ALA A 173 -3.19 -23.47 -3.49
N LYS A 174 -3.68 -23.53 -2.25
CA LYS A 174 -3.93 -24.76 -1.51
C LYS A 174 -4.97 -25.65 -2.21
N ALA A 175 -6.11 -25.08 -2.59
CA ALA A 175 -7.17 -25.78 -3.28
C ALA A 175 -6.67 -26.38 -4.61
N LEU A 176 -5.92 -25.59 -5.40
CA LEU A 176 -5.37 -26.06 -6.67
C LEU A 176 -4.31 -27.18 -6.43
N THR A 177 -3.45 -27.04 -5.43
CA THR A 177 -2.46 -28.08 -5.10
C THR A 177 -3.14 -29.37 -4.67
N GLU A 178 -4.19 -29.30 -3.86
CA GLU A 178 -4.98 -30.46 -3.45
C GLU A 178 -5.71 -31.12 -4.64
N ALA A 179 -6.27 -30.34 -5.53
CA ALA A 179 -6.93 -30.84 -6.74
C ALA A 179 -5.95 -31.53 -7.70
N MET A 180 -4.69 -31.05 -7.75
CA MET A 180 -3.63 -31.63 -8.58
C MET A 180 -2.90 -32.81 -7.93
N ALA A 181 -3.18 -33.13 -6.65
CA ALA A 181 -2.48 -34.19 -5.92
C ALA A 181 -2.64 -35.60 -6.55
N TYR A 182 -3.72 -35.83 -7.29
CA TYR A 182 -3.93 -37.08 -8.00
C TYR A 182 -3.04 -37.25 -9.24
N ASP A 183 -2.60 -36.16 -9.82
CA ASP A 183 -1.79 -36.16 -11.05
C ASP A 183 -0.67 -35.12 -10.93
N PRO A 184 0.36 -35.38 -10.09
CA PRO A 184 1.37 -34.42 -9.70
C PRO A 184 2.48 -34.26 -10.76
N VAL A 185 2.09 -34.05 -12.03
CA VAL A 185 3.05 -33.75 -13.11
C VAL A 185 3.69 -32.38 -12.87
N PHE A 186 2.92 -31.45 -12.33
CA PHE A 186 3.36 -30.09 -11.99
C PHE A 186 3.37 -29.88 -10.49
N GLU A 187 4.38 -29.16 -10.01
CA GLU A 187 4.42 -28.59 -8.67
C GLU A 187 3.97 -27.12 -8.72
N ILE A 188 2.92 -26.81 -7.96
CA ILE A 188 2.35 -25.47 -7.91
C ILE A 188 3.03 -24.71 -6.79
N GLU A 189 3.77 -23.64 -7.16
CA GLU A 189 4.43 -22.76 -6.21
C GLU A 189 3.48 -21.68 -5.66
N GLY A 190 2.51 -21.28 -6.46
CA GLY A 190 1.53 -20.31 -6.03
C GLY A 190 0.45 -19.99 -7.06
N VAL A 191 -0.64 -19.45 -6.53
CA VAL A 191 -1.72 -18.87 -7.32
C VAL A 191 -1.92 -17.43 -6.86
N GLN A 192 -2.00 -16.51 -7.80
CA GLN A 192 -2.20 -15.09 -7.52
C GLN A 192 -3.41 -14.57 -8.29
N ILE A 193 -4.34 -14.00 -7.58
CA ILE A 193 -5.45 -13.24 -8.16
C ILE A 193 -4.97 -11.80 -8.28
N GLU A 194 -4.57 -11.42 -9.49
CA GLU A 194 -3.95 -10.13 -9.77
C GLU A 194 -4.98 -9.01 -9.76
N ASP A 195 -6.12 -9.23 -10.40
CA ASP A 195 -7.19 -8.25 -10.50
C ASP A 195 -8.57 -8.91 -10.37
N ILE A 196 -9.51 -8.12 -9.86
CA ILE A 196 -10.91 -8.51 -9.65
C ILE A 196 -11.78 -7.38 -10.19
N GLU A 197 -12.34 -7.58 -11.36
CA GLU A 197 -13.26 -6.63 -12.00
C GLU A 197 -14.72 -7.01 -11.68
N PHE A 198 -15.38 -6.18 -10.91
CA PHE A 198 -16.81 -6.34 -10.62
C PHE A 198 -17.67 -5.63 -11.66
N SER A 199 -18.97 -6.00 -11.72
CA SER A 199 -19.92 -5.34 -12.60
C SER A 199 -20.03 -3.84 -12.30
N ALA A 200 -20.27 -3.03 -13.35
CA ALA A 200 -20.43 -1.59 -13.22
C ALA A 200 -21.58 -1.19 -12.27
N ASP A 201 -22.63 -2.02 -12.18
CA ASP A 201 -23.76 -1.80 -11.29
C ASP A 201 -23.36 -2.01 -9.83
N TYR A 202 -22.56 -3.01 -9.55
CA TYR A 202 -22.01 -3.23 -8.21
C TYR A 202 -21.10 -2.07 -7.79
N ILE A 203 -20.18 -1.66 -8.65
CA ILE A 203 -19.27 -0.53 -8.35
C ILE A 203 -20.08 0.72 -8.03
N ARG A 204 -21.09 1.07 -8.85
CA ARG A 204 -21.98 2.22 -8.59
C ARG A 204 -22.73 2.11 -7.26
N SER A 205 -23.20 0.91 -6.90
CA SER A 205 -23.91 0.71 -5.64
C SER A 205 -22.99 0.85 -4.42
N VAL A 206 -21.74 0.38 -4.53
CA VAL A 206 -20.69 0.56 -3.50
C VAL A 206 -20.33 2.02 -3.35
N GLU A 207 -20.13 2.74 -4.46
CA GLU A 207 -19.85 4.19 -4.44
C GLU A 207 -20.99 4.99 -3.80
N ALA A 208 -22.24 4.67 -4.14
CA ALA A 208 -23.42 5.32 -3.55
C ALA A 208 -23.49 5.08 -2.03
N ARG A 209 -23.23 3.84 -1.59
CA ARG A 209 -23.17 3.51 -0.16
C ARG A 209 -22.05 4.25 0.55
N MET A 210 -20.83 4.26 -0.02
CA MET A 210 -19.71 5.00 0.56
C MET A 210 -20.00 6.50 0.68
N LYS A 211 -20.62 7.11 -0.34
CA LYS A 211 -21.05 8.52 -0.27
C LYS A 211 -22.06 8.75 0.85
N ALA A 212 -23.04 7.85 1.01
CA ALA A 212 -24.01 7.95 2.10
C ALA A 212 -23.35 7.78 3.48
N GLU A 213 -22.44 6.83 3.64
CA GLU A 213 -21.70 6.64 4.90
C GLU A 213 -20.85 7.86 5.25
N VAL A 214 -20.15 8.46 4.28
CA VAL A 214 -19.39 9.70 4.48
C VAL A 214 -20.31 10.85 4.89
N GLN A 215 -21.48 11.00 4.26
CA GLN A 215 -22.47 12.01 4.66
C GLN A 215 -22.99 11.82 6.09
N VAL A 216 -23.28 10.58 6.47
CA VAL A 216 -23.69 10.27 7.85
C VAL A 216 -22.56 10.61 8.83
N GLN A 217 -21.33 10.28 8.49
CA GLN A 217 -20.19 10.61 9.33
C GLN A 217 -19.95 12.11 9.46
N GLN A 218 -20.09 12.87 8.35
CA GLN A 218 -20.03 14.33 8.39
C GLN A 218 -21.11 14.92 9.30
N LYS A 219 -22.36 14.45 9.14
CA LYS A 219 -23.46 14.90 10.01
C LYS A 219 -23.26 14.58 11.48
N ARG A 220 -22.69 13.43 11.81
CA ARG A 220 -22.31 13.11 13.18
C ARG A 220 -21.24 14.05 13.73
N GLN A 221 -20.23 14.40 12.93
CA GLN A 221 -19.20 15.34 13.33
C GLN A 221 -19.75 16.76 13.51
N GLU A 222 -20.65 17.22 12.61
CA GLU A 222 -21.31 18.51 12.75
C GLU A 222 -22.12 18.58 14.06
N LEU A 223 -22.94 17.57 14.33
CA LEU A 223 -23.71 17.49 15.58
C LEU A 223 -22.82 17.48 16.83
N GLU A 224 -21.71 16.80 16.78
CA GLU A 224 -20.75 16.79 17.89
C GLU A 224 -20.08 18.16 18.08
N GLN A 225 -19.72 18.84 17.00
CA GLN A 225 -19.19 20.20 17.04
C GLN A 225 -20.23 21.18 17.60
N GLU A 226 -21.50 21.08 17.20
CA GLU A 226 -22.59 21.92 17.75
C GLU A 226 -22.80 21.69 19.24
N LYS A 227 -22.76 20.43 19.70
CA LYS A 227 -22.84 20.12 21.15
C LYS A 227 -21.67 20.72 21.93
N ILE A 228 -20.44 20.54 21.44
CA ILE A 228 -19.26 21.12 22.07
C ILE A 228 -19.35 22.65 22.09
N ALA A 229 -19.77 23.27 20.99
CA ALA A 229 -19.98 24.72 20.94
C ALA A 229 -21.01 25.20 21.92
N ALA A 230 -22.14 24.50 22.05
CA ALA A 230 -23.18 24.80 23.05
C ALA A 230 -22.66 24.65 24.50
N GLU A 231 -21.89 23.60 24.79
CA GLU A 231 -21.30 23.36 26.09
C GLU A 231 -20.25 24.44 26.43
N ILE A 232 -19.45 24.84 25.46
CA ILE A 232 -18.50 25.97 25.63
C ILE A 232 -19.25 27.25 25.94
N ALA A 233 -20.34 27.57 25.22
CA ALA A 233 -21.13 28.75 25.44
C ALA A 233 -21.76 28.77 26.85
N VAL A 234 -22.33 27.64 27.31
CA VAL A 234 -22.83 27.48 28.67
C VAL A 234 -21.75 27.65 29.71
N THR A 235 -20.57 27.05 29.48
CA THR A 235 -19.43 27.13 30.39
C THR A 235 -18.90 28.57 30.48
N GLN A 236 -18.80 29.27 29.35
CA GLN A 236 -18.42 30.71 29.34
C GLN A 236 -19.41 31.58 30.09
N ALA A 237 -20.73 31.43 29.80
CA ALA A 237 -21.76 32.20 30.47
C ALA A 237 -21.79 31.93 31.99
N THR A 238 -21.63 30.70 32.43
CA THR A 238 -21.52 30.34 33.85
C THR A 238 -20.25 30.90 34.50
N GLY A 239 -19.12 30.85 33.76
CA GLY A 239 -17.86 31.44 34.19
C GLY A 239 -17.93 32.96 34.37
N GLU A 240 -18.54 33.67 33.42
CA GLU A 240 -18.80 35.11 33.51
C GLU A 240 -19.73 35.47 34.66
N ALA A 241 -20.83 34.75 34.83
CA ALA A 241 -21.75 34.96 35.93
C ALA A 241 -21.08 34.73 37.29
N ASN A 242 -20.27 33.68 37.42
CA ASN A 242 -19.52 33.40 38.62
C ASN A 242 -18.43 34.48 38.91
N SER A 243 -17.75 34.93 37.84
CA SER A 243 -16.79 36.05 37.97
C SER A 243 -17.45 37.34 38.43
N GLN A 244 -18.61 37.71 37.86
CA GLN A 244 -19.36 38.89 38.30
C GLN A 244 -19.84 38.74 39.75
N ARG A 245 -20.34 37.58 40.15
CA ARG A 245 -20.74 37.31 41.55
C ARG A 245 -19.54 37.42 42.49
N ALA A 246 -18.39 36.87 42.14
CA ALA A 246 -17.16 36.95 42.94
C ALA A 246 -16.66 38.41 43.11
N ARG A 247 -16.71 39.20 42.02
CA ARG A 247 -16.36 40.64 42.07
C ARG A 247 -17.32 41.42 42.95
N ALA A 248 -18.65 41.22 42.74
CA ALA A 248 -19.67 41.92 43.56
C ALA A 248 -19.55 41.55 45.04
N LYS A 249 -19.32 40.27 45.34
CA LYS A 249 -19.05 39.83 46.74
C LYS A 249 -17.78 40.45 47.30
N GLY A 250 -16.68 40.46 46.55
CA GLY A 250 -15.41 41.09 46.99
C GLY A 250 -15.57 42.57 47.22
N GLU A 251 -16.32 43.30 46.40
CA GLU A 251 -16.62 44.73 46.60
C GLU A 251 -17.53 44.97 47.84
N ALA A 252 -18.52 44.11 48.06
CA ALA A 252 -19.38 44.19 49.24
C ALA A 252 -18.55 43.91 50.52
N ASP A 253 -17.74 42.85 50.52
CA ASP A 253 -16.89 42.52 51.68
C ASP A 253 -15.88 43.64 51.94
N ALA A 254 -15.28 44.25 50.92
CA ALA A 254 -14.37 45.38 51.03
C ALA A 254 -15.10 46.61 51.63
N LYS A 255 -16.33 46.92 51.16
CA LYS A 255 -17.11 48.04 51.73
C LYS A 255 -17.44 47.81 53.22
N VAL A 256 -17.84 46.57 53.57
CA VAL A 256 -18.10 46.21 54.97
C VAL A 256 -16.83 46.33 55.81
N LEU A 257 -15.70 45.89 55.31
CA LEU A 257 -14.42 45.99 56.02
C LEU A 257 -13.99 47.46 56.24
N ILE A 258 -14.11 48.30 55.21
CA ILE A 258 -13.82 49.72 55.28
C ILE A 258 -14.77 50.39 56.29
N GLY A 259 -16.09 50.12 56.18
CA GLY A 259 -17.06 50.68 57.12
C GLY A 259 -16.83 50.25 58.57
N ASN A 260 -16.43 49.04 58.83
CA ASN A 260 -16.06 48.56 60.15
C ASN A 260 -14.79 49.20 60.65
N ALA A 261 -13.79 49.38 59.77
CA ALA A 261 -12.52 50.08 60.13
C ALA A 261 -12.81 51.56 60.46
N GLU A 262 -13.62 52.27 59.67
CA GLU A 262 -14.02 53.63 59.92
C GLU A 262 -14.84 53.77 61.22
N ALA A 263 -15.80 52.86 61.44
CA ALA A 263 -16.57 52.84 62.69
C ALA A 263 -15.65 52.63 63.89
N THR A 264 -14.68 51.75 63.79
CA THR A 264 -13.67 51.53 64.84
C THR A 264 -12.78 52.75 65.07
N ALA A 265 -12.33 53.39 64.00
CA ALA A 265 -11.56 54.63 64.07
C ALA A 265 -12.35 55.80 64.67
N ILE A 266 -13.63 55.91 64.29
CA ILE A 266 -14.53 56.94 64.91
C ILE A 266 -14.76 56.65 66.38
N LYS A 267 -15.00 55.43 66.81
CA LYS A 267 -15.13 55.03 68.20
C LYS A 267 -13.85 55.30 68.96
N ALA A 268 -12.70 54.97 68.41
CA ALA A 268 -11.40 55.26 69.03
C ALA A 268 -11.15 56.78 69.20
N ARG A 269 -11.49 57.56 68.15
CA ARG A 269 -11.43 59.03 68.23
C ARG A 269 -12.41 59.59 69.21
N ALA A 270 -13.65 59.12 69.26
CA ALA A 270 -14.63 59.57 70.23
C ALA A 270 -14.20 59.26 71.66
N ALA A 271 -13.64 58.08 71.91
CA ALA A 271 -13.12 57.72 73.23
C ALA A 271 -11.91 58.60 73.62
N ALA A 272 -11.01 58.94 72.71
CA ALA A 272 -9.90 59.86 72.98
C ALA A 272 -10.37 61.29 73.22
N LEU A 273 -11.42 61.75 72.54
CA LEU A 273 -11.99 63.10 72.73
C LEU A 273 -12.80 63.23 74.02
N ALA A 274 -13.52 62.16 74.45
CA ALA A 274 -14.29 62.18 75.69
C ALA A 274 -13.47 62.42 76.95
N ASN A 275 -12.16 62.08 76.95
CA ASN A 275 -11.31 62.22 78.05
C ASN A 275 -10.42 63.50 78.00
N ASN A 276 -10.54 64.37 76.99
CA ASN A 276 -9.69 65.51 76.81
C ASN A 276 -10.36 66.68 76.08
N ALA A 277 -10.98 67.62 76.85
CA ALA A 277 -11.73 68.76 76.31
C ALA A 277 -10.84 69.73 75.47
N ASN A 278 -9.51 69.77 75.72
CA ASN A 278 -8.59 70.60 74.97
C ASN A 278 -8.31 70.07 73.56
N LEU A 279 -8.47 68.76 73.35
CA LEU A 279 -8.28 68.10 72.02
C LEU A 279 -9.46 68.42 71.09
N ILE A 280 -10.66 68.67 71.64
CA ILE A 280 -11.82 69.12 70.87
C ILE A 280 -11.61 70.49 70.23
N ALA A 281 -11.05 71.40 71.04
CA ALA A 281 -10.72 72.75 70.60
C ALA A 281 -9.59 72.74 69.53
N LEU A 282 -8.59 71.85 69.65
CA LEU A 282 -7.49 71.71 68.71
C LEU A 282 -7.99 71.17 67.36
N THR A 283 -8.81 70.11 67.37
CA THR A 283 -9.40 69.52 66.14
C THR A 283 -10.39 70.47 65.47
N GLN A 284 -11.07 71.31 66.18
CA GLN A 284 -11.87 72.40 65.63
C GLN A 284 -11.02 73.45 64.94
N ALA A 285 -9.89 73.81 65.55
CA ALA A 285 -8.91 74.79 65.02
C ALA A 285 -8.21 74.26 63.75
N GLU A 286 -7.83 72.93 63.68
CA GLU A 286 -7.18 72.33 62.54
C GLU A 286 -8.11 72.17 61.32
N ARG A 287 -9.40 72.06 61.57
CA ARG A 287 -10.40 71.91 60.48
C ARG A 287 -11.07 73.21 60.06
N TRP A 288 -10.71 74.30 60.68
CA TRP A 288 -11.27 75.59 60.33
C TRP A 288 -10.52 76.19 59.15
N ASP A 289 -11.26 76.45 58.09
CA ASP A 289 -10.78 77.00 56.79
C ASP A 289 -10.57 78.54 56.87
N GLY A 290 -10.68 79.12 58.00
CA GLY A 290 -10.44 80.55 58.24
C GLY A 290 -11.60 81.44 57.78
N LYS A 291 -12.72 80.94 57.36
CA LYS A 291 -13.88 81.74 56.96
C LYS A 291 -14.95 81.75 58.00
N LEU A 292 -15.54 82.95 58.24
CA LEU A 292 -16.68 83.09 59.12
C LEU A 292 -17.92 82.53 58.47
N PRO A 293 -18.82 81.83 59.20
CA PRO A 293 -20.03 81.23 58.66
C PRO A 293 -21.00 82.33 58.25
N ASP A 294 -21.62 82.17 57.06
CA ASP A 294 -22.59 83.12 56.48
C ASP A 294 -23.89 83.23 57.23
N THR A 295 -24.18 82.36 58.18
CA THR A 295 -25.35 82.45 59.04
C THR A 295 -25.04 81.97 60.44
N MET A 296 -25.37 82.80 61.43
CA MET A 296 -25.33 82.45 62.82
C MET A 296 -26.74 82.33 63.38
N VAL A 297 -27.10 81.19 63.95
CA VAL A 297 -28.36 81.00 64.63
C VAL A 297 -28.14 81.27 66.12
N PRO A 298 -28.90 82.22 66.71
CA PRO A 298 -28.73 82.55 68.11
C PRO A 298 -29.26 81.40 69.00
N GLY A 299 -28.41 80.84 69.85
CA GLY A 299 -28.82 80.00 70.95
C GLY A 299 -28.78 78.50 70.84
N GLY A 300 -28.07 77.93 69.87
CA GLY A 300 -27.92 76.49 69.80
C GLY A 300 -26.60 76.09 69.17
N SER A 301 -25.90 75.15 69.79
CA SER A 301 -24.73 74.54 69.25
C SER A 301 -25.06 73.68 68.05
N VAL A 302 -25.24 74.33 66.90
CA VAL A 302 -25.41 73.55 65.57
C VAL A 302 -24.12 73.84 64.78
N PRO A 303 -23.38 72.87 64.51
CA PRO A 303 -22.26 72.99 63.62
C PRO A 303 -22.74 73.15 62.17
N PHE A 304 -22.36 74.22 61.54
CA PHE A 304 -22.37 74.63 60.16
C PHE A 304 -22.97 73.68 59.15
N LEU A 305 -24.23 73.91 58.72
CA LEU A 305 -24.83 73.34 57.59
C LEU A 305 -24.80 74.36 56.43
N ASN A 306 -23.87 74.14 55.50
CA ASN A 306 -23.81 74.90 54.24
C ASN A 306 -24.74 74.23 53.21
N ILE A 307 -25.96 74.72 53.12
CA ILE A 307 -26.90 74.26 52.11
C ILE A 307 -26.71 75.08 50.85
N LYS A 308 -25.87 74.62 49.94
CA LYS A 308 -25.77 75.14 48.57
C LYS A 308 -26.93 74.64 47.77
N SER A 309 -27.90 75.47 47.47
CA SER A 309 -28.99 75.20 46.53
C SER A 309 -28.40 74.99 45.14
N THR A 310 -28.46 73.77 44.62
CA THR A 310 -28.12 73.48 43.27
C THR A 310 -29.35 73.76 42.39
N GLU A 311 -29.32 74.85 41.67
CA GLU A 311 -30.29 75.25 40.67
C GLU A 311 -30.25 74.26 39.52
N LYS A 312 -31.39 73.62 39.23
CA LYS A 312 -31.59 72.60 38.24
C LYS A 312 -31.78 73.26 36.90
N GLY A 313 -30.74 73.20 36.06
CA GLY A 313 -30.82 73.52 34.63
C GLY A 313 -31.52 72.36 33.91
N ARG A 314 -32.77 72.59 33.57
CA ARG A 314 -33.58 71.78 32.65
C ARG A 314 -33.18 72.15 31.22
N ASN A 315 -32.63 71.24 30.50
CA ASN A 315 -32.62 71.32 29.04
C ASN A 315 -33.29 70.07 28.45
N GLU A 316 -34.48 70.32 28.01
CA GLU A 316 -35.24 69.68 27.01
C GLU A 316 -34.51 69.80 25.67
N ASN A 317 -34.28 68.71 24.95
CA ASN A 317 -34.40 68.61 23.47
C ASN A 317 -34.41 67.12 23.14
N ASP A 318 -35.44 66.76 22.79
CA ASP A 318 -36.27 66.25 21.70
C ASP A 318 -35.52 66.03 20.36
N LYS A 319 -35.87 64.86 19.74
CA LYS A 319 -35.71 64.44 18.32
C LYS A 319 -34.33 63.89 17.92
N ASP A 320 -34.25 62.67 17.45
CA ASP A 320 -34.84 61.87 16.37
C ASP A 320 -34.49 60.38 16.61
#